data_5376112ece068a36072923925a12d427
#
_entry.id   5376112ece068a36072923925a12d427
#
_cell.length_a   1.000
_cell.length_b   1.000
_cell.length_c   1.000
_cell.angle_alpha   90.00
_cell.angle_beta   90.00
_cell.angle_gamma   90.00
#
_symmetry.space_group_name_H-M   'P 1'
#
loop_
_entity.id
_entity.type
_entity.pdbx_description
1 polymer ?
#
loop_
_entity_poly.entity_id
_entity_poly.type
_entity_poly.pdbx_seq_one_letter_code
_entity_poly.pdbx_strand_id
1 'polypeptide(L)'
;PESFVPEIARDPTIFDGKYFLVFATQDKISGIANYKVREGEWGWFTVAESPYVLKHQSLDRKIFVKAIDNSGNERIAVLNVQHQAPWYRQYAVLGILLVIVFGFLLKKLWLKFIH
;
A
#
# COMPACT_ATOMS: atom_id res chain seq x y z
N PRO A 1 18.99 14.72 4.78
CA PRO A 1 18.55 14.59 3.37
C PRO A 1 17.53 15.67 2.99
N GLU A 2 17.60 16.12 1.74
CA GLU A 2 16.62 17.06 1.21
C GLU A 2 15.28 16.37 0.98
N SER A 3 14.20 17.15 0.94
CA SER A 3 12.86 16.61 0.63
C SER A 3 12.82 16.08 -0.80
N PHE A 4 12.06 15.03 -1.02
CA PHE A 4 11.94 14.37 -2.32
C PHE A 4 10.57 13.75 -2.48
N VAL A 5 10.19 13.50 -3.74
CA VAL A 5 8.90 12.88 -4.07
C VAL A 5 9.17 11.59 -4.86
N PRO A 6 8.87 10.43 -4.28
CA PRO A 6 8.93 9.17 -5.02
C PRO A 6 7.83 9.13 -6.09
N GLU A 7 8.11 8.42 -7.18
CA GLU A 7 7.14 8.27 -8.27
C GLU A 7 7.00 6.80 -8.65
N ILE A 8 5.78 6.40 -9.00
CA ILE A 8 5.50 5.08 -9.54
C ILE A 8 5.54 5.16 -11.06
N ALA A 9 6.24 4.22 -11.69
CA ALA A 9 6.36 4.12 -13.12
C ALA A 9 6.10 2.68 -13.58
N ARG A 10 5.86 2.53 -14.87
CA ARG A 10 5.68 1.24 -15.51
C ARG A 10 6.18 1.31 -16.93
N ASP A 11 6.98 0.32 -17.31
CA ASP A 11 7.47 0.17 -18.68
C ASP A 11 7.32 -1.30 -19.08
N PRO A 12 6.59 -1.62 -20.17
CA PRO A 12 6.38 -3.00 -20.60
C PRO A 12 7.66 -3.75 -20.93
N THR A 13 8.76 -3.04 -21.19
CA THR A 13 10.04 -3.65 -21.61
C THR A 13 10.96 -4.01 -20.45
N ILE A 14 10.65 -3.56 -19.23
CA ILE A 14 11.47 -3.83 -18.04
C ILE A 14 10.61 -4.37 -16.92
N PHE A 15 11.21 -5.16 -16.02
CA PHE A 15 10.56 -5.75 -14.84
C PHE A 15 9.26 -6.49 -15.16
N ASP A 16 9.20 -7.14 -16.32
CA ASP A 16 8.00 -7.88 -16.79
C ASP A 16 6.74 -7.00 -16.84
N GLY A 17 6.89 -5.70 -17.07
CA GLY A 17 5.79 -4.75 -17.11
C GLY A 17 5.20 -4.42 -15.75
N LYS A 18 5.87 -4.78 -14.65
CA LYS A 18 5.40 -4.49 -13.29
C LYS A 18 5.65 -3.04 -12.91
N TYR A 19 4.83 -2.54 -12.00
CA TYR A 19 5.04 -1.22 -11.41
C TYR A 19 6.29 -1.20 -10.57
N PHE A 20 7.05 -0.13 -10.69
CA PHE A 20 8.25 0.10 -9.90
C PHE A 20 8.28 1.53 -9.39
N LEU A 21 9.02 1.71 -8.31
CA LEU A 21 9.16 2.98 -7.61
C LEU A 21 10.52 3.58 -7.96
N VAL A 22 10.54 4.85 -8.32
CA VAL A 22 11.77 5.62 -8.51
C VAL A 22 11.83 6.73 -7.48
N PHE A 23 12.98 6.92 -6.89
CA PHE A 23 13.22 7.91 -5.86
C PHE A 23 14.67 8.35 -5.85
N ALA A 24 14.87 9.61 -5.54
CA ALA A 24 16.21 10.16 -5.36
C ALA A 24 16.11 11.43 -4.53
N THR A 25 17.08 11.65 -3.69
CA THR A 25 17.27 12.91 -2.98
C THR A 25 18.73 13.23 -2.90
N GLN A 26 19.05 14.40 -2.36
CA GLN A 26 20.41 14.86 -2.17
C GLN A 26 20.65 15.21 -0.71
N ASP A 27 21.90 15.10 -0.30
CA ASP A 27 22.36 15.66 0.96
C ASP A 27 23.74 16.25 0.70
N LYS A 28 23.78 17.57 0.59
CA LYS A 28 25.00 18.30 0.20
C LYS A 28 26.07 18.28 1.29
N ILE A 29 25.69 18.03 2.53
CA ILE A 29 26.59 18.06 3.67
C ILE A 29 27.16 16.68 3.96
N SER A 30 26.29 15.68 4.08
CA SER A 30 26.67 14.34 4.54
C SER A 30 26.63 13.28 3.45
N GLY A 31 25.93 13.51 2.32
CA GLY A 31 25.69 12.49 1.30
C GLY A 31 24.66 11.45 1.77
N ILE A 32 24.13 10.68 0.84
CA ILE A 32 23.13 9.65 1.12
C ILE A 32 23.81 8.30 1.35
N ALA A 33 23.55 7.69 2.50
CA ALA A 33 24.10 6.37 2.84
C ALA A 33 23.27 5.25 2.22
N ASN A 34 21.94 5.27 2.44
CA ASN A 34 21.03 4.28 1.85
C ASN A 34 19.59 4.78 1.86
N TYR A 35 18.74 3.99 1.18
CA TYR A 35 17.30 4.17 1.19
C TYR A 35 16.63 2.93 1.75
N LYS A 36 15.49 3.11 2.40
CA LYS A 36 14.63 2.02 2.86
C LYS A 36 13.21 2.28 2.39
N VAL A 37 12.50 1.21 2.04
CA VAL A 37 11.14 1.27 1.55
C VAL A 37 10.23 0.41 2.43
N ARG A 38 9.02 0.91 2.68
CA ARG A 38 7.96 0.14 3.32
C ARG A 38 6.68 0.32 2.50
N GLU A 39 6.06 -0.77 2.10
CA GLU A 39 4.76 -0.76 1.41
C GLU A 39 3.66 -1.01 2.42
N GLY A 40 2.87 0.03 2.71
CA GLY A 40 1.80 -0.02 3.70
C GLY A 40 2.19 0.59 5.04
N GLU A 41 1.21 0.74 5.93
CA GLU A 41 1.39 1.37 7.23
C GLU A 41 1.96 0.43 8.29
N TRP A 42 1.95 -0.86 8.00
CA TRP A 42 2.41 -1.90 8.92
C TRP A 42 3.63 -2.61 8.36
N GLY A 43 4.51 -3.06 9.23
CA GLY A 43 5.69 -3.82 8.87
C GLY A 43 6.98 -3.03 9.03
N TRP A 44 8.02 -3.52 8.39
CA TRP A 44 9.37 -3.01 8.56
C TRP A 44 9.86 -2.33 7.29
N PHE A 45 10.68 -1.30 7.47
CA PHE A 45 11.45 -0.75 6.36
C PHE A 45 12.53 -1.73 5.94
N THR A 46 12.71 -1.89 4.63
CA THR A 46 13.76 -2.74 4.07
C THR A 46 14.67 -1.90 3.17
N VAL A 47 15.95 -2.20 3.18
CA VAL A 47 16.92 -1.51 2.32
C VAL A 47 16.53 -1.73 0.86
N ALA A 48 16.52 -0.66 0.08
CA ALA A 48 16.09 -0.68 -1.31
C ALA A 48 16.92 0.28 -2.15
N GLU A 49 17.01 -0.01 -3.43
CA GLU A 49 17.65 0.86 -4.42
C GLU A 49 16.61 1.25 -5.47
N SER A 50 16.78 2.44 -6.04
CA SER A 50 15.94 2.91 -7.14
C SER A 50 16.52 2.43 -8.48
N PRO A 51 15.72 1.87 -9.40
CA PRO A 51 14.29 1.58 -9.25
C PRO A 51 14.00 0.35 -8.38
N TYR A 52 12.89 0.39 -7.66
CA TYR A 52 12.44 -0.66 -6.76
C TYR A 52 11.11 -1.24 -7.27
N VAL A 53 11.09 -2.53 -7.60
CA VAL A 53 9.85 -3.20 -8.04
C VAL A 53 8.93 -3.41 -6.85
N LEU A 54 7.71 -2.90 -6.94
CA LEU A 54 6.73 -3.00 -5.86
C LEU A 54 6.32 -4.46 -5.64
N LYS A 55 6.30 -4.87 -4.38
CA LYS A 55 5.79 -6.19 -3.99
C LYS A 55 4.28 -6.25 -4.14
N HIS A 56 3.60 -5.13 -3.88
CA HIS A 56 2.15 -5.01 -3.99
C HIS A 56 1.81 -4.19 -5.23
N GLN A 57 1.49 -4.88 -6.31
CA GLN A 57 1.24 -4.26 -7.63
C GLN A 57 -0.14 -3.60 -7.73
N SER A 58 -1.00 -3.77 -6.73
CA SER A 58 -2.36 -3.22 -6.72
C SER A 58 -2.40 -1.71 -6.52
N LEU A 59 -1.32 -1.08 -6.05
CA LEU A 59 -1.19 0.36 -5.79
C LEU A 59 -2.24 0.89 -4.79
N ASP A 60 -2.71 0.04 -3.90
CA ASP A 60 -3.74 0.35 -2.91
C ASP A 60 -3.16 0.67 -1.52
N ARG A 61 -1.85 0.79 -1.42
CA ARG A 61 -1.15 1.05 -0.15
C ARG A 61 -0.31 2.31 -0.24
N LYS A 62 -0.20 3.02 0.87
CA LYS A 62 0.78 4.09 0.99
C LYS A 62 2.18 3.50 0.95
N ILE A 63 3.10 4.20 0.31
CA ILE A 63 4.49 3.78 0.21
C ILE A 63 5.35 4.81 0.95
N PHE A 64 6.21 4.33 1.81
CA PHE A 64 7.12 5.16 2.60
C PHE A 64 8.54 4.91 2.13
N VAL A 65 9.23 5.98 1.76
CA VAL A 65 10.64 5.92 1.37
C VAL A 65 11.44 6.74 2.37
N LYS A 66 12.37 6.08 3.02
CA LYS A 66 13.26 6.71 3.99
C LYS A 66 14.64 6.87 3.38
N ALA A 67 15.12 8.10 3.31
CA ALA A 67 16.50 8.41 2.94
C ALA A 67 17.30 8.62 4.20
N ILE A 68 18.45 7.98 4.28
CA ILE A 68 19.36 8.07 5.45
C ILE A 68 20.70 8.60 4.96
N ASP A 69 21.18 9.69 5.55
CA ASP A 69 22.48 10.24 5.21
C ASP A 69 23.63 9.56 5.99
N ASN A 70 24.85 9.90 5.64
CA ASN A 70 26.04 9.34 6.28
C ASN A 70 26.22 9.76 7.75
N SER A 71 25.48 10.77 8.20
CA SER A 71 25.46 11.22 9.60
C SER A 71 24.33 10.61 10.42
N GLY A 72 23.49 9.75 9.80
CA GLY A 72 22.37 9.11 10.45
C GLY A 72 21.08 9.90 10.45
N ASN A 73 21.02 11.06 9.79
CA ASN A 73 19.79 11.83 9.66
C ASN A 73 18.85 11.14 8.66
N GLU A 74 17.57 11.21 8.94
CA GLU A 74 16.54 10.55 8.13
C GLU A 74 15.52 11.54 7.59
N ARG A 75 15.02 11.26 6.39
CA ARG A 75 13.85 11.92 5.83
C ARG A 75 12.94 10.88 5.22
N ILE A 76 11.67 10.96 5.59
CA ILE A 76 10.66 10.04 5.07
C ILE A 76 9.79 10.78 4.07
N ALA A 77 9.67 10.23 2.87
CA ALA A 77 8.73 10.69 1.86
C ALA A 77 7.59 9.68 1.78
N VAL A 78 6.36 10.18 1.65
CA VAL A 78 5.16 9.36 1.60
C VAL A 78 4.50 9.52 0.24
N LEU A 79 4.26 8.40 -0.44
CA LEU A 79 3.46 8.36 -1.65
C LEU A 79 2.08 7.83 -1.29
N ASN A 80 1.06 8.62 -1.55
CA ASN A 80 -0.33 8.27 -1.21
C ASN A 80 -0.84 7.14 -2.10
N VAL A 81 -1.94 6.52 -1.66
CA VAL A 81 -2.61 5.46 -2.39
C VAL A 81 -2.96 5.93 -3.80
N GLN A 82 -2.51 5.19 -4.82
CA GLN A 82 -2.79 5.52 -6.22
C GLN A 82 -4.10 4.92 -6.71
N HIS A 83 -4.42 3.70 -6.24
CA HIS A 83 -5.68 3.03 -6.53
C HIS A 83 -6.35 2.68 -5.22
N GLN A 84 -7.44 3.38 -4.89
CA GLN A 84 -8.23 3.02 -3.72
C GLN A 84 -9.08 1.79 -4.04
N ALA A 85 -9.20 0.90 -3.06
CA ALA A 85 -10.14 -0.20 -3.18
C ALA A 85 -11.56 0.39 -3.32
N PRO A 86 -12.43 -0.17 -4.20
CA PRO A 86 -13.79 0.35 -4.36
C PRO A 86 -14.50 0.37 -3.01
N TRP A 87 -15.21 1.47 -2.73
CA TRP A 87 -15.90 1.66 -1.44
C TRP A 87 -16.89 0.54 -1.13
N TYR A 88 -17.51 -0.05 -2.14
CA TYR A 88 -18.46 -1.16 -1.97
C TYR A 88 -17.80 -2.45 -1.50
N ARG A 89 -16.47 -2.61 -1.63
CA ARG A 89 -15.75 -3.79 -1.18
C ARG A 89 -15.86 -3.98 0.34
N GLN A 90 -15.86 -2.89 1.08
CA GLN A 90 -16.02 -2.91 2.53
C GLN A 90 -17.42 -3.34 2.95
N TYR A 91 -18.41 -3.03 2.13
CA TYR A 91 -19.81 -3.33 2.40
C TYR A 91 -20.28 -4.66 1.84
N ALA A 92 -19.54 -5.25 0.91
CA ALA A 92 -19.90 -6.54 0.32
C ALA A 92 -20.00 -7.64 1.37
N VAL A 93 -19.04 -7.71 2.30
CA VAL A 93 -19.04 -8.70 3.39
C VAL A 93 -20.22 -8.45 4.33
N LEU A 94 -20.49 -7.20 4.69
CA LEU A 94 -21.64 -6.83 5.52
C LEU A 94 -22.95 -7.18 4.85
N GLY A 95 -23.08 -6.95 3.53
CA GLY A 95 -24.27 -7.32 2.76
C GLY A 95 -24.53 -8.82 2.78
N ILE A 96 -23.49 -9.62 2.60
CA ILE A 96 -23.59 -11.08 2.64
C ILE A 96 -24.01 -11.55 4.04
N LEU A 97 -23.43 -10.99 5.10
CA LEU A 97 -23.81 -11.32 6.48
C LEU A 97 -25.26 -10.99 6.77
N LEU A 98 -25.73 -9.81 6.32
CA LEU A 98 -27.13 -9.41 6.49
C LEU A 98 -28.10 -10.36 5.79
N VAL A 99 -27.77 -10.81 4.59
CA VAL A 99 -28.58 -11.77 3.84
C VAL A 99 -28.69 -13.11 4.58
N ILE A 100 -27.58 -13.60 5.12
CA ILE A 100 -27.54 -14.85 5.89
C ILE A 100 -28.39 -14.73 7.16
N VAL A 101 -28.25 -13.64 7.92
CA VAL A 101 -29.01 -13.41 9.15
C VAL A 101 -30.49 -13.29 8.84
N PHE A 102 -30.87 -12.55 7.81
CA PHE A 102 -32.25 -12.36 7.39
C PHE A 102 -32.90 -13.67 6.95
N GLY A 103 -32.18 -14.49 6.17
CA GLY A 103 -32.64 -15.81 5.76
C GLY A 103 -32.86 -16.75 6.96
N PHE A 104 -31.97 -16.70 7.93
CA PHE A 104 -32.10 -17.49 9.17
C PHE A 104 -33.32 -17.08 9.98
N LEU A 105 -33.58 -15.77 10.10
CA LEU A 105 -34.75 -15.25 10.82
C LEU A 105 -36.05 -15.62 10.15
N LEU A 106 -36.10 -15.53 8.81
CA LEU A 106 -37.29 -15.96 8.04
C LEU A 106 -37.58 -17.42 8.23
N LYS A 107 -36.55 -18.27 8.21
CA LYS A 107 -36.70 -19.69 8.45
C LYS A 107 -37.26 -19.99 9.84
N LYS A 108 -36.78 -19.28 10.83
CA LYS A 108 -37.23 -19.42 12.22
C LYS A 108 -38.68 -18.99 12.39
N LEU A 109 -39.11 -17.90 11.75
CA LEU A 109 -40.48 -17.44 11.76
C LEU A 109 -41.39 -18.42 11.03
N TRP A 110 -40.97 -18.98 9.89
CA TRP A 110 -41.71 -19.95 9.11
C TRP A 110 -41.98 -21.21 9.92
N LEU A 111 -40.98 -21.74 10.61
CA LEU A 111 -41.12 -22.88 11.50
C LEU A 111 -42.10 -22.62 12.67
N LYS A 112 -42.17 -21.39 13.14
CA LYS A 112 -43.13 -20.97 14.17
C LYS A 112 -44.58 -21.00 13.66
N PHE A 113 -44.78 -20.67 12.37
CA PHE A 113 -46.11 -20.65 11.76
C PHE A 113 -46.67 -22.01 11.44
N ILE A 114 -45.83 -23.03 11.26
CA ILE A 114 -46.24 -24.40 10.95
C ILE A 114 -46.70 -25.15 12.19
N HIS A 115 -46.29 -24.74 13.36
CA HIS A 115 -46.78 -25.27 14.62
C HIS A 115 -47.91 -24.41 15.12
#